data_74f76853cff43f4026ac246c8bc61ebe
#
_entry.id   74f76853cff43f4026ac246c8bc61ebe
#
_cell.length_a   1.000
_cell.length_b   1.000
_cell.length_c   1.000
_cell.angle_alpha   90.00
_cell.angle_beta   90.00
_cell.angle_gamma   90.00
#
_symmetry.space_group_name_H-M   'P 1'
#
loop_
_entity.id
_entity.type
_entity.pdbx_description
1 polymer ?
#
loop_
_entity_poly.entity_id
_entity_poly.type
_entity_poly.pdbx_seq_one_letter_code
_entity_poly.pdbx_strand_id
1 'polypeptide(L)'
;GRPLQNKTDSYLRGCPDCKKYSKALNLNEDLTEAIALGHDLGHTPFGHAGERTLNSLCPMGFAHYRQSIRVVEFLEKDGQGLNLTWEVRDGILNHRTSGNPSTLEGKAVRLSDKIAYINHDIDDGIRAGILKESDIPSEYTDVLGNSTKERLNTMISDIIMNSIGKNDLVMSEPVRKAMTELRKFMFEVCILIRQLKVRKRKQIS
;
A
#
# COMPACT_ATOMS: atom_id res chain seq x y z
N GLY A 1 11.63 22.65 -8.65
CA GLY A 1 10.85 21.54 -9.09
C GLY A 1 11.74 20.35 -9.44
N ARG A 2 11.85 19.34 -8.60
CA ARG A 2 12.38 18.03 -8.98
C ARG A 2 11.23 17.15 -9.40
N PRO A 3 11.37 16.39 -10.49
CA PRO A 3 10.27 15.69 -11.12
C PRO A 3 9.77 14.50 -10.28
N LEU A 4 8.54 14.14 -10.52
CA LEU A 4 7.80 12.95 -10.07
C LEU A 4 8.48 11.59 -10.35
N GLN A 5 9.69 11.59 -10.92
CA GLN A 5 10.44 10.41 -11.31
C GLN A 5 10.84 9.47 -10.15
N ASN A 6 10.99 9.98 -8.91
CA ASN A 6 11.44 9.13 -7.80
C ASN A 6 10.36 8.21 -7.19
N LYS A 7 9.08 8.47 -7.45
CA LYS A 7 8.00 7.54 -7.01
C LYS A 7 7.83 6.39 -8.00
N THR A 8 8.01 6.66 -9.29
CA THR A 8 7.91 5.64 -10.34
C THR A 8 9.00 4.57 -10.25
N ASP A 9 10.22 4.94 -9.82
CA ASP A 9 11.34 3.99 -9.68
C ASP A 9 11.17 2.99 -8.53
N SER A 10 10.48 3.35 -7.44
CA SER A 10 10.16 2.40 -6.37
C SER A 10 9.03 1.44 -6.76
N TYR A 11 8.08 1.90 -7.58
CA TYR A 11 7.03 1.06 -8.16
C TYR A 11 7.58 0.11 -9.23
N LEU A 12 8.54 0.56 -10.05
CA LEU A 12 9.14 -0.23 -11.14
C LEU A 12 10.08 -1.35 -10.66
N ARG A 13 10.54 -1.32 -9.40
CA ARG A 13 11.44 -2.35 -8.85
C ARG A 13 10.73 -3.49 -8.12
N GLY A 14 9.39 -3.56 -8.17
CA GLY A 14 8.62 -4.46 -7.31
C GLY A 14 8.75 -4.04 -5.84
N CYS A 15 7.78 -4.39 -5.01
CA CYS A 15 7.82 -4.08 -3.58
C CYS A 15 9.01 -4.81 -2.91
N PRO A 16 10.09 -4.13 -2.47
CA PRO A 16 11.25 -4.80 -1.86
C PRO A 16 10.87 -5.63 -0.63
N ASP A 17 9.80 -5.23 0.03
CA ASP A 17 9.31 -5.87 1.24
C ASP A 17 8.56 -7.17 0.92
N CYS A 18 7.85 -7.26 -0.21
CA CYS A 18 7.23 -8.50 -0.67
C CYS A 18 8.26 -9.61 -0.90
N LYS A 19 9.41 -9.29 -1.47
CA LYS A 19 10.50 -10.25 -1.70
C LYS A 19 11.10 -10.77 -0.41
N LYS A 20 11.12 -9.97 0.67
CA LYS A 20 11.58 -10.45 1.99
C LYS A 20 10.67 -11.56 2.53
N TYR A 21 9.35 -11.41 2.40
CA TYR A 21 8.40 -12.47 2.77
C TYR A 21 8.60 -13.71 1.93
N SER A 22 8.65 -13.55 0.60
CA SER A 22 8.76 -14.68 -0.32
C SER A 22 10.01 -15.50 -0.05
N LYS A 23 11.15 -14.84 0.12
CA LYS A 23 12.40 -15.51 0.44
C LYS A 23 12.40 -16.18 1.83
N ALA A 24 11.90 -15.49 2.85
CA ALA A 24 11.91 -16.00 4.23
C ALA A 24 10.93 -17.16 4.43
N LEU A 25 9.80 -17.15 3.73
CA LEU A 25 8.74 -18.16 3.82
C LEU A 25 8.78 -19.20 2.69
N ASN A 26 9.84 -19.17 1.85
CA ASN A 26 10.01 -20.04 0.70
C ASN A 26 8.81 -20.02 -0.26
N LEU A 27 8.26 -18.85 -0.53
CA LEU A 27 7.21 -18.60 -1.50
C LEU A 27 7.82 -18.41 -2.90
N ASN A 28 6.97 -18.42 -3.93
CA ASN A 28 7.37 -18.14 -5.30
C ASN A 28 7.68 -16.65 -5.49
N GLU A 29 8.99 -16.31 -5.59
CA GLU A 29 9.44 -14.92 -5.73
C GLU A 29 8.98 -14.30 -7.05
N ASP A 30 8.95 -15.05 -8.16
CA ASP A 30 8.53 -14.55 -9.47
C ASP A 30 7.03 -14.21 -9.48
N LEU A 31 6.21 -15.07 -8.87
CA LEU A 31 4.78 -14.82 -8.70
C LEU A 31 4.53 -13.56 -7.84
N THR A 32 5.25 -13.44 -6.73
CA THR A 32 5.15 -12.27 -5.86
C THR A 32 5.54 -10.99 -6.60
N GLU A 33 6.64 -11.02 -7.38
CA GLU A 33 7.09 -9.87 -8.16
C GLU A 33 6.09 -9.50 -9.26
N ALA A 34 5.56 -10.47 -9.99
CA ALA A 34 4.56 -10.25 -11.04
C ALA A 34 3.29 -9.56 -10.48
N ILE A 35 2.79 -10.02 -9.33
CA ILE A 35 1.65 -9.40 -8.65
C ILE A 35 2.00 -7.97 -8.21
N ALA A 36 3.19 -7.79 -7.58
CA ALA A 36 3.64 -6.50 -7.09
C ALA A 36 3.86 -5.46 -8.22
N LEU A 37 4.28 -5.88 -9.40
CA LEU A 37 4.40 -5.00 -10.57
C LEU A 37 3.04 -4.62 -11.16
N GLY A 38 2.08 -5.54 -11.11
CA GLY A 38 0.77 -5.37 -11.75
C GLY A 38 -0.30 -4.68 -10.91
N HIS A 39 -0.19 -4.70 -9.57
CA HIS A 39 -1.31 -4.36 -8.67
C HIS A 39 -1.85 -2.93 -8.85
N ASP A 40 -0.99 -1.96 -9.13
CA ASP A 40 -1.31 -0.53 -9.19
C ASP A 40 -1.29 0.07 -10.60
N LEU A 41 -1.20 -0.75 -11.68
CA LEU A 41 -1.17 -0.26 -13.07
C LEU A 41 -2.42 0.54 -13.46
N GLY A 42 -3.54 0.27 -12.83
CA GLY A 42 -4.81 0.98 -13.04
C GLY A 42 -5.00 2.21 -12.16
N HIS A 43 -3.99 2.65 -11.42
CA HIS A 43 -4.12 3.77 -10.50
C HIS A 43 -4.31 5.10 -11.26
N THR A 44 -5.18 5.95 -10.75
CA THR A 44 -5.53 7.23 -11.37
C THR A 44 -4.52 8.32 -11.04
N PRO A 45 -4.37 9.35 -11.91
CA PRO A 45 -3.74 10.60 -11.50
C PRO A 45 -4.38 11.14 -10.20
N PHE A 46 -3.58 11.70 -9.31
CA PHE A 46 -4.00 12.21 -8.00
C PHE A 46 -4.44 11.12 -6.99
N GLY A 47 -4.04 9.86 -7.21
CA GLY A 47 -4.26 8.76 -6.28
C GLY A 47 -5.74 8.54 -5.94
N HIS A 48 -6.05 8.23 -4.70
CA HIS A 48 -7.42 7.96 -4.25
C HIS A 48 -8.39 9.15 -4.43
N ALA A 49 -7.90 10.39 -4.55
CA ALA A 49 -8.77 11.53 -4.85
C ALA A 49 -9.27 11.46 -6.30
N GLY A 50 -8.40 11.13 -7.24
CA GLY A 50 -8.76 10.86 -8.63
C GLY A 50 -9.70 9.66 -8.76
N GLU A 51 -9.41 8.58 -8.04
CA GLU A 51 -10.26 7.39 -8.03
C GLU A 51 -11.69 7.70 -7.56
N ARG A 52 -11.84 8.42 -6.44
CA ARG A 52 -13.18 8.85 -5.97
C ARG A 52 -13.91 9.71 -6.97
N THR A 53 -13.21 10.63 -7.63
CA THR A 53 -13.80 11.49 -8.66
C THR A 53 -14.25 10.68 -9.87
N LEU A 54 -13.41 9.79 -10.38
CA LEU A 54 -13.79 8.93 -11.50
C LEU A 54 -14.93 7.99 -11.13
N ASN A 55 -14.90 7.42 -9.92
CA ASN A 55 -15.98 6.56 -9.45
C ASN A 55 -17.33 7.27 -9.37
N SER A 56 -17.35 8.58 -9.05
CA SER A 56 -18.59 9.38 -9.04
C SER A 56 -19.08 9.79 -10.43
N LEU A 57 -18.19 9.84 -11.42
CA LEU A 57 -18.51 10.26 -12.80
C LEU A 57 -18.82 9.08 -13.71
N CYS A 58 -18.22 7.91 -13.46
CA CYS A 58 -18.43 6.74 -14.30
C CYS A 58 -19.75 6.03 -13.94
N PRO A 59 -20.68 5.81 -14.87
CA PRO A 59 -21.95 5.12 -14.58
C PRO A 59 -21.79 3.72 -13.99
N MET A 60 -20.73 3.00 -14.39
CA MET A 60 -20.39 1.67 -13.88
C MET A 60 -19.50 1.69 -12.63
N GLY A 61 -19.18 2.88 -12.10
CA GLY A 61 -18.18 3.07 -11.06
C GLY A 61 -16.75 2.88 -11.58
N PHE A 62 -15.78 3.22 -10.74
CA PHE A 62 -14.35 3.06 -11.04
C PHE A 62 -13.63 2.53 -9.80
N ALA A 63 -12.71 1.59 -9.99
CA ALA A 63 -11.80 1.12 -8.96
C ALA A 63 -10.45 0.74 -9.59
N HIS A 64 -9.34 1.23 -9.02
CA HIS A 64 -7.99 1.03 -9.57
C HIS A 64 -7.64 -0.46 -9.75
N TYR A 65 -7.98 -1.32 -8.82
CA TYR A 65 -7.68 -2.75 -8.91
C TYR A 65 -8.42 -3.45 -10.07
N ARG A 66 -9.65 -3.01 -10.42
CA ARG A 66 -10.37 -3.49 -11.61
C ARG A 66 -9.74 -2.93 -12.88
N GLN A 67 -9.33 -1.67 -12.83
CA GLN A 67 -8.63 -1.05 -13.95
C GLN A 67 -7.25 -1.69 -14.16
N SER A 68 -6.53 -2.10 -13.10
CA SER A 68 -5.28 -2.86 -13.24
C SER A 68 -5.50 -4.17 -14.01
N ILE A 69 -6.55 -4.92 -13.70
CA ILE A 69 -6.93 -6.11 -14.47
C ILE A 69 -7.24 -5.76 -15.93
N ARG A 70 -8.01 -4.69 -16.16
CA ARG A 70 -8.31 -4.26 -17.53
C ARG A 70 -7.05 -3.89 -18.31
N VAL A 71 -6.08 -3.23 -17.67
CA VAL A 71 -4.79 -2.89 -18.28
C VAL A 71 -4.08 -4.16 -18.73
N VAL A 72 -3.88 -5.12 -17.84
CA VAL A 72 -3.09 -6.32 -18.13
C VAL A 72 -3.80 -7.32 -19.04
N GLU A 73 -5.12 -7.37 -19.05
CA GLU A 73 -5.90 -8.30 -19.88
C GLU A 73 -6.25 -7.76 -21.27
N PHE A 74 -6.46 -6.44 -21.38
CA PHE A 74 -7.07 -5.90 -22.59
C PHE A 74 -6.32 -4.71 -23.20
N LEU A 75 -5.53 -3.93 -22.46
CA LEU A 75 -4.93 -2.72 -23.00
C LEU A 75 -3.47 -2.90 -23.42
N GLU A 76 -2.73 -3.72 -22.69
CA GLU A 76 -1.32 -3.98 -23.00
C GLU A 76 -1.15 -4.73 -24.34
N LYS A 77 0.04 -4.63 -24.94
CA LYS A 77 0.40 -5.26 -26.22
C LYS A 77 -0.61 -4.96 -27.33
N ASP A 78 -0.92 -3.70 -27.54
CA ASP A 78 -1.84 -3.24 -28.60
C ASP A 78 -3.23 -3.91 -28.54
N GLY A 79 -3.74 -4.10 -27.32
CA GLY A 79 -5.07 -4.69 -27.10
C GLY A 79 -5.09 -6.23 -26.97
N GLN A 80 -3.95 -6.89 -26.99
CA GLN A 80 -3.86 -8.36 -26.86
C GLN A 80 -3.79 -8.83 -25.40
N GLY A 81 -3.39 -7.93 -24.49
CA GLY A 81 -3.15 -8.26 -23.10
C GLY A 81 -1.86 -9.04 -22.86
N LEU A 82 -1.52 -9.25 -21.60
CA LEU A 82 -0.27 -9.88 -21.19
C LEU A 82 -0.36 -11.40 -21.02
N ASN A 83 -1.56 -11.98 -21.12
CA ASN A 83 -1.81 -13.42 -20.91
C ASN A 83 -1.23 -13.92 -19.56
N LEU A 84 -1.51 -13.20 -18.47
CA LEU A 84 -1.04 -13.56 -17.13
C LEU A 84 -1.76 -14.79 -16.58
N THR A 85 -1.09 -15.52 -15.69
CA THR A 85 -1.71 -16.66 -15.02
C THR A 85 -2.85 -16.22 -14.10
N TRP A 86 -3.70 -17.13 -13.70
CA TRP A 86 -4.82 -16.84 -12.81
C TRP A 86 -4.34 -16.29 -11.46
N GLU A 87 -3.26 -16.85 -10.90
CA GLU A 87 -2.70 -16.47 -9.61
C GLU A 87 -2.23 -15.01 -9.61
N VAL A 88 -1.58 -14.56 -10.70
CA VAL A 88 -1.16 -13.16 -10.84
C VAL A 88 -2.39 -12.24 -10.89
N ARG A 89 -3.40 -12.60 -11.68
CA ARG A 89 -4.63 -11.81 -11.82
C ARG A 89 -5.43 -11.76 -10.51
N ASP A 90 -5.53 -12.88 -9.81
CA ASP A 90 -6.16 -12.95 -8.48
C ASP A 90 -5.45 -12.04 -7.48
N GLY A 91 -4.12 -12.09 -7.44
CA GLY A 91 -3.29 -11.22 -6.59
C GLY A 91 -3.51 -9.74 -6.90
N ILE A 92 -3.50 -9.36 -8.18
CA ILE A 92 -3.77 -7.97 -8.63
C ILE A 92 -5.18 -7.54 -8.22
N LEU A 93 -6.20 -8.35 -8.46
CA LEU A 93 -7.59 -8.01 -8.17
C LEU A 93 -7.86 -7.85 -6.68
N ASN A 94 -7.21 -8.66 -5.86
CA ASN A 94 -7.50 -8.81 -4.43
C ASN A 94 -6.47 -8.16 -3.51
N HIS A 95 -5.49 -7.37 -4.01
CA HIS A 95 -4.47 -6.72 -3.17
C HIS A 95 -5.05 -5.68 -2.20
N ARG A 96 -6.21 -5.09 -2.51
CA ARG A 96 -6.87 -4.09 -1.67
C ARG A 96 -7.12 -4.58 -0.24
N THR A 97 -7.24 -3.65 0.73
CA THR A 97 -7.45 -3.97 2.16
C THR A 97 -8.63 -4.91 2.42
N SER A 98 -9.73 -4.80 1.66
CA SER A 98 -10.93 -5.64 1.78
C SER A 98 -10.88 -6.90 0.88
N GLY A 99 -9.83 -7.07 0.08
CA GLY A 99 -9.63 -8.24 -0.75
C GLY A 99 -9.02 -9.39 0.05
N ASN A 100 -9.09 -10.59 -0.52
CA ASN A 100 -8.49 -11.81 0.04
C ASN A 100 -7.86 -12.62 -1.08
N PRO A 101 -6.58 -12.37 -1.42
CA PRO A 101 -5.88 -13.17 -2.42
C PRO A 101 -5.85 -14.63 -2.04
N SER A 102 -5.96 -15.51 -3.03
CA SER A 102 -6.00 -16.96 -2.82
C SER A 102 -4.62 -17.56 -2.54
N THR A 103 -3.55 -16.90 -3.01
CA THR A 103 -2.17 -17.35 -2.83
C THR A 103 -1.49 -16.61 -1.66
N LEU A 104 -0.48 -17.22 -1.06
CA LEU A 104 0.33 -16.57 -0.02
C LEU A 104 1.12 -15.41 -0.60
N GLU A 105 1.57 -15.51 -1.84
CA GLU A 105 2.25 -14.44 -2.58
C GLU A 105 1.36 -13.20 -2.74
N GLY A 106 0.11 -13.39 -3.14
CA GLY A 106 -0.86 -12.31 -3.21
C GLY A 106 -1.15 -11.68 -1.85
N LYS A 107 -1.22 -12.49 -0.79
CA LYS A 107 -1.36 -12.00 0.60
C LYS A 107 -0.12 -11.22 1.04
N ALA A 108 1.09 -11.66 0.64
CA ALA A 108 2.33 -10.96 0.90
C ALA A 108 2.34 -9.56 0.27
N VAL A 109 1.95 -9.46 -1.00
CA VAL A 109 1.82 -8.16 -1.69
C VAL A 109 0.80 -7.25 -0.98
N ARG A 110 -0.38 -7.78 -0.65
CA ARG A 110 -1.42 -7.02 0.06
C ARG A 110 -0.96 -6.47 1.42
N LEU A 111 -0.22 -7.25 2.19
CA LEU A 111 0.31 -6.81 3.49
C LEU A 111 1.43 -5.79 3.31
N SER A 112 2.32 -6.02 2.35
CA SER A 112 3.40 -5.08 2.04
C SER A 112 2.87 -3.72 1.58
N ASP A 113 1.88 -3.70 0.70
CA ASP A 113 1.23 -2.48 0.24
C ASP A 113 0.62 -1.71 1.41
N LYS A 114 -0.10 -2.40 2.30
CA LYS A 114 -0.68 -1.79 3.50
C LYS A 114 0.38 -1.18 4.43
N ILE A 115 1.50 -1.88 4.64
CA ILE A 115 2.61 -1.41 5.48
C ILE A 115 3.32 -0.23 4.83
N ALA A 116 3.59 -0.31 3.53
CA ALA A 116 4.23 0.76 2.77
C ALA A 116 3.39 2.03 2.78
N TYR A 117 2.08 1.92 2.57
CA TYR A 117 1.15 3.05 2.56
C TYR A 117 1.19 3.84 3.89
N ILE A 118 1.14 3.16 5.04
CA ILE A 118 1.18 3.81 6.37
C ILE A 118 2.51 4.56 6.55
N ASN A 119 3.62 3.95 6.19
CA ASN A 119 4.94 4.57 6.34
C ASN A 119 5.15 5.73 5.36
N HIS A 120 4.67 5.63 4.14
CA HIS A 120 4.71 6.73 3.17
C HIS A 120 3.87 7.93 3.63
N ASP A 121 2.69 7.71 4.22
CA ASP A 121 1.86 8.79 4.78
C ASP A 121 2.58 9.53 5.92
N ILE A 122 3.30 8.80 6.78
CA ILE A 122 4.12 9.39 7.85
C ILE A 122 5.25 10.21 7.25
N ASP A 123 6.03 9.63 6.33
CA ASP A 123 7.17 10.31 5.69
C ASP A 123 6.71 11.55 4.91
N ASP A 124 5.59 11.49 4.22
CA ASP A 124 5.01 12.65 3.51
C ASP A 124 4.53 13.73 4.50
N GLY A 125 3.95 13.34 5.64
CA GLY A 125 3.55 14.25 6.71
C GLY A 125 4.75 14.98 7.33
N ILE A 126 5.83 14.25 7.61
CA ILE A 126 7.07 14.80 8.15
C ILE A 126 7.73 15.74 7.12
N ARG A 127 7.83 15.31 5.87
CA ARG A 127 8.41 16.12 4.77
C ARG A 127 7.65 17.40 4.51
N ALA A 128 6.34 17.37 4.70
CA ALA A 128 5.47 18.54 4.58
C ALA A 128 5.52 19.47 5.81
N GLY A 129 6.29 19.12 6.85
CA GLY A 129 6.39 19.89 8.10
C GLY A 129 5.09 19.90 8.93
N ILE A 130 4.26 18.90 8.75
CA ILE A 130 2.93 18.78 9.34
C ILE A 130 2.96 17.88 10.58
N LEU A 131 3.84 16.92 10.57
CA LEU A 131 4.06 15.91 11.59
C LEU A 131 5.56 15.85 11.90
N LYS A 132 5.91 15.56 13.14
CA LYS A 132 7.24 15.12 13.54
C LYS A 132 7.16 13.68 13.99
N GLU A 133 8.26 12.95 13.92
CA GLU A 133 8.32 11.59 14.44
C GLU A 133 7.91 11.54 15.94
N SER A 134 8.29 12.57 16.71
CA SER A 134 7.93 12.73 18.12
C SER A 134 6.44 12.96 18.40
N ASP A 135 5.66 13.28 17.38
CA ASP A 135 4.20 13.52 17.52
C ASP A 135 3.41 12.20 17.42
N ILE A 136 4.07 11.12 17.00
CA ILE A 136 3.46 9.78 16.96
C ILE A 136 3.38 9.26 18.40
N PRO A 137 2.18 8.85 18.86
CA PRO A 137 2.00 8.35 20.21
C PRO A 137 2.94 7.18 20.57
N SER A 138 3.55 7.24 21.77
CA SER A 138 4.52 6.24 22.23
C SER A 138 3.91 4.84 22.28
N GLU A 139 2.62 4.71 22.55
CA GLU A 139 1.91 3.42 22.54
C GLU A 139 2.02 2.66 21.20
N TYR A 140 2.26 3.37 20.09
CA TYR A 140 2.49 2.75 18.78
C TYR A 140 3.98 2.57 18.51
N THR A 141 4.80 3.58 18.87
CA THR A 141 6.24 3.53 18.59
C THR A 141 6.98 2.53 19.49
N ASP A 142 6.52 2.30 20.71
CA ASP A 142 7.08 1.28 21.62
C ASP A 142 6.91 -0.14 21.06
N VAL A 143 5.85 -0.38 20.27
CA VAL A 143 5.58 -1.68 19.64
C VAL A 143 6.21 -1.77 18.25
N LEU A 144 6.10 -0.73 17.45
CA LEU A 144 6.47 -0.77 16.03
C LEU A 144 7.88 -0.24 15.76
N GLY A 145 8.41 0.65 16.60
CA GLY A 145 9.68 1.35 16.43
C GLY A 145 9.51 2.84 16.15
N ASN A 146 10.60 3.59 16.38
CA ASN A 146 10.65 5.06 16.38
C ASN A 146 11.08 5.65 15.02
N SER A 147 11.25 4.84 14.00
CA SER A 147 11.64 5.27 12.66
C SER A 147 10.95 4.40 11.61
N THR A 148 10.83 4.93 10.38
CA THR A 148 10.31 4.17 9.23
C THR A 148 11.03 2.83 9.06
N LYS A 149 12.36 2.80 9.21
CA LYS A 149 13.17 1.58 9.11
C LYS A 149 12.81 0.56 10.20
N GLU A 150 12.69 1.01 11.45
CA GLU A 150 12.32 0.13 12.57
C GLU A 150 10.91 -0.40 12.40
N ARG A 151 9.94 0.46 12.09
CA ARG A 151 8.55 0.06 11.83
C ARG A 151 8.44 -1.00 10.74
N LEU A 152 9.11 -0.79 9.61
CA LEU A 152 9.14 -1.78 8.52
C LEU A 152 9.75 -3.11 8.99
N ASN A 153 10.90 -3.06 9.65
CA ASN A 153 11.56 -4.28 10.12
C ASN A 153 10.71 -5.03 11.14
N THR A 154 10.12 -4.34 12.11
CA THR A 154 9.25 -4.95 13.13
C THR A 154 8.06 -5.65 12.49
N MET A 155 7.31 -4.95 11.62
CA MET A 155 6.11 -5.52 11.01
C MET A 155 6.43 -6.69 10.08
N ILE A 156 7.50 -6.58 9.27
CA ILE A 156 7.93 -7.64 8.36
C ILE A 156 8.41 -8.87 9.14
N SER A 157 9.26 -8.68 10.14
CA SER A 157 9.79 -9.78 10.96
C SER A 157 8.67 -10.46 11.74
N ASP A 158 7.73 -9.70 12.30
CA ASP A 158 6.59 -10.22 13.02
C ASP A 158 5.72 -11.13 12.13
N ILE A 159 5.40 -10.68 10.91
CA ILE A 159 4.63 -11.49 9.96
C ILE A 159 5.38 -12.77 9.61
N ILE A 160 6.68 -12.69 9.30
CA ILE A 160 7.49 -13.86 8.96
C ILE A 160 7.44 -14.87 10.10
N MET A 161 7.79 -14.44 11.32
CA MET A 161 7.87 -15.33 12.50
C MET A 161 6.53 -15.97 12.85
N ASN A 162 5.43 -15.23 12.68
CA ASN A 162 4.11 -15.75 13.00
C ASN A 162 3.49 -16.59 11.87
N SER A 163 4.06 -16.59 10.67
CA SER A 163 3.53 -17.30 9.49
C SER A 163 4.27 -18.60 9.17
N ILE A 164 5.44 -18.84 9.76
CA ILE A 164 6.20 -20.08 9.52
C ILE A 164 5.33 -21.30 9.83
N GLY A 165 5.24 -22.21 8.86
CA GLY A 165 4.46 -23.45 8.98
C GLY A 165 2.94 -23.28 8.94
N LYS A 166 2.44 -22.07 8.64
CA LYS A 166 1.01 -21.80 8.48
C LYS A 166 0.64 -21.65 7.00
N ASN A 167 -0.59 -21.99 6.68
CA ASN A 167 -1.16 -21.74 5.34
C ASN A 167 -1.84 -20.36 5.26
N ASP A 168 -1.29 -19.39 5.98
CA ASP A 168 -1.74 -18.00 5.95
C ASP A 168 -0.60 -17.07 6.42
N LEU A 169 -0.68 -15.78 6.04
CA LEU A 169 0.21 -14.74 6.55
C LEU A 169 -0.44 -14.05 7.75
N VAL A 170 0.19 -14.19 8.90
CA VAL A 170 -0.35 -13.78 10.19
C VAL A 170 0.55 -12.74 10.84
N MET A 171 -0.04 -11.67 11.32
CA MET A 171 0.61 -10.67 12.18
C MET A 171 0.16 -10.90 13.62
N SER A 172 1.07 -10.78 14.60
CA SER A 172 0.74 -10.88 16.01
C SER A 172 -0.28 -9.81 16.41
N GLU A 173 -1.07 -10.11 17.44
CA GLU A 173 -2.13 -9.17 17.89
C GLU A 173 -1.58 -7.80 18.32
N PRO A 174 -0.47 -7.71 19.09
CA PRO A 174 0.09 -6.41 19.49
C PRO A 174 0.52 -5.56 18.29
N VAL A 175 1.24 -6.16 17.33
CA VAL A 175 1.71 -5.45 16.11
C VAL A 175 0.54 -5.07 15.21
N ARG A 176 -0.44 -5.95 15.03
CA ARG A 176 -1.64 -5.70 14.25
C ARG A 176 -2.47 -4.55 14.84
N LYS A 177 -2.63 -4.52 16.16
CA LYS A 177 -3.34 -3.46 16.88
C LYS A 177 -2.61 -2.13 16.72
N ALA A 178 -1.32 -2.08 17.03
CA ALA A 178 -0.50 -0.87 16.92
C ALA A 178 -0.51 -0.32 15.48
N MET A 179 -0.36 -1.17 14.46
CA MET A 179 -0.44 -0.77 13.05
C MET A 179 -1.82 -0.20 12.70
N THR A 180 -2.89 -0.78 13.22
CA THR A 180 -4.26 -0.33 12.92
C THR A 180 -4.55 1.02 13.57
N GLU A 181 -4.13 1.22 14.82
CA GLU A 181 -4.30 2.47 15.54
C GLU A 181 -3.40 3.58 14.95
N LEU A 182 -2.15 3.26 14.58
CA LEU A 182 -1.28 4.19 13.87
C LEU A 182 -1.90 4.68 12.55
N ARG A 183 -2.55 3.78 11.79
CA ARG A 183 -3.28 4.18 10.58
C ARG A 183 -4.44 5.11 10.86
N LYS A 184 -5.21 4.88 11.92
CA LYS A 184 -6.30 5.78 12.34
C LYS A 184 -5.76 7.14 12.72
N PHE A 185 -4.70 7.19 13.54
CA PHE A 185 -4.01 8.42 13.90
C PHE A 185 -3.58 9.22 12.67
N MET A 186 -2.94 8.57 11.69
CA MET A 186 -2.54 9.24 10.44
C MET A 186 -3.72 9.79 9.65
N PHE A 187 -4.84 9.06 9.61
CA PHE A 187 -6.05 9.53 8.95
C PHE A 187 -6.63 10.78 9.63
N GLU A 188 -6.64 10.84 10.95
CA GLU A 188 -7.09 12.00 11.73
C GLU A 188 -6.18 13.22 11.51
N VAL A 189 -4.86 13.01 11.52
CA VAL A 189 -3.87 14.06 11.20
C VAL A 189 -4.12 14.61 9.79
N CYS A 190 -4.34 13.77 8.80
CA CYS A 190 -4.64 14.20 7.43
C CYS A 190 -5.94 15.01 7.33
N ILE A 191 -6.99 14.65 8.07
CA ILE A 191 -8.25 15.41 8.13
C ILE A 191 -8.03 16.78 8.74
N LEU A 192 -7.35 16.87 9.88
CA LEU A 192 -7.05 18.11 10.57
C LEU A 192 -6.32 19.11 9.66
N ILE A 193 -5.33 18.62 8.92
CA ILE A 193 -4.58 19.41 7.94
C ILE A 193 -5.48 19.97 6.86
N ARG A 194 -6.36 19.14 6.32
CA ARG A 194 -7.30 19.58 5.27
C ARG A 194 -8.20 20.70 5.78
N GLN A 195 -8.69 20.61 7.02
CA GLN A 195 -9.51 21.64 7.66
C GLN A 195 -8.74 22.95 7.87
N LEU A 196 -7.50 22.87 8.33
CA LEU A 196 -6.65 24.05 8.54
C LEU A 196 -6.32 24.78 7.23
N LYS A 197 -6.04 24.04 6.15
CA LYS A 197 -5.81 24.64 4.82
C LYS A 197 -7.06 25.35 4.28
N VAL A 198 -8.23 24.78 4.49
CA VAL A 198 -9.51 25.42 4.07
C VAL A 198 -9.78 26.69 4.87
N ARG A 199 -9.53 26.69 6.19
CA ARG A 199 -9.69 27.87 7.04
C ARG A 199 -8.74 29.01 6.62
N LYS A 200 -7.46 28.72 6.35
CA LYS A 200 -6.50 29.73 5.88
C LYS A 200 -6.90 30.34 4.53
N ARG A 201 -7.43 29.55 3.60
CA ARG A 201 -7.92 30.08 2.32
C ARG A 201 -9.11 31.02 2.46
N LYS A 202 -10.01 30.76 3.42
CA LYS A 202 -11.18 31.63 3.71
C LYS A 202 -10.83 32.92 4.45
N GLN A 203 -9.64 33.04 5.05
CA GLN A 203 -9.18 34.26 5.72
C GLN A 203 -8.41 35.19 4.77
N ILE A 204 -8.05 34.76 3.59
CA ILE A 204 -7.28 35.52 2.59
C ILE A 204 -8.18 35.98 1.41
N SER A 205 -9.39 35.47 1.33
CA SER A 205 -10.45 35.92 0.41
C SER A 205 -11.39 36.90 1.09
#